data_f2dad6b2c0b4304f729ec35c2d6aa4a8
#
_entry.id   f2dad6b2c0b4304f729ec35c2d6aa4a8
#
_cell.length_a   1.000
_cell.length_b   1.000
_cell.length_c   1.000
_cell.angle_alpha   90.00
_cell.angle_beta   90.00
_cell.angle_gamma   90.00
#
_symmetry.space_group_name_H-M   'P 1'
#
loop_
_entity.id
_entity.type
_entity.pdbx_description
1 polymer ?
#
loop_
_entity_poly.entity_id
_entity_poly.type
_entity_poly.pdbx_seq_one_letter_code
_entity_poly.pdbx_strand_id
1 'polypeptide(L)'
;RLDRSQTHDGWTVALDECVGDDNSLYVCVDITAPEGTIFASREDRDLHIMYYIGSMGMNLQEIPDEDPTDNRKSFILQSSWQAESLRGQAATIKVGPIEEHWWTDALTEGAQYHKEALLDYEWVFEDVKLDFPDQTVRLTPNVEVPWIDGTTTVTRLEVSPLSILVELEGGSCATYRTIVNGDPYDYDDAVQDQETLEFDGGIVMTFGTPSKTWQDKVWEMEKSLELGAVLKDGTRVEAVANVEQPWGTREGIEGPETPFFATCRRYSRSSNGPSGLVDPAQVDHVTVCGVDIPVDPDASLPASHFEVK
;
A
#
# COMPACT_ATOMS: atom_id res chain seq x y z
N ARG A 1 -14.50 -14.72 -5.89
CA ARG A 1 -15.56 -14.14 -5.02
C ARG A 1 -15.48 -14.73 -3.63
N LEU A 2 -15.81 -13.91 -2.61
CA LEU A 2 -15.81 -14.32 -1.20
C LEU A 2 -17.22 -14.69 -0.73
N ASP A 3 -18.24 -13.98 -1.20
CA ASP A 3 -19.67 -14.21 -0.95
C ASP A 3 -19.98 -14.44 0.56
N ARG A 4 -19.43 -13.61 1.43
CA ARG A 4 -19.57 -13.69 2.89
C ARG A 4 -20.24 -12.43 3.40
N SER A 5 -21.26 -12.57 4.25
CA SER A 5 -21.89 -11.43 4.90
C SER A 5 -22.31 -11.74 6.33
N GLN A 6 -22.35 -10.71 7.16
CA GLN A 6 -22.83 -10.76 8.53
C GLN A 6 -23.65 -9.51 8.84
N THR A 7 -24.69 -9.67 9.68
CA THR A 7 -25.56 -8.58 10.10
C THR A 7 -25.57 -8.45 11.62
N HIS A 8 -25.49 -7.22 12.12
CA HIS A 8 -25.60 -6.86 13.52
C HIS A 8 -26.35 -5.54 13.66
N ASP A 9 -27.38 -5.47 14.52
CA ASP A 9 -28.22 -4.30 14.77
C ASP A 9 -28.71 -3.58 13.51
N GLY A 10 -29.08 -4.36 12.49
CA GLY A 10 -29.56 -3.86 11.20
C GLY A 10 -28.46 -3.39 10.22
N TRP A 11 -27.21 -3.32 10.67
CA TRP A 11 -26.06 -3.10 9.80
C TRP A 11 -25.60 -4.42 9.20
N THR A 12 -25.28 -4.41 7.92
CA THR A 12 -24.74 -5.58 7.21
C THR A 12 -23.40 -5.24 6.59
N VAL A 13 -22.40 -6.07 6.85
CA VAL A 13 -21.12 -6.04 6.14
C VAL A 13 -21.03 -7.26 5.24
N ALA A 14 -20.74 -7.05 3.96
CA ALA A 14 -20.52 -8.11 2.99
C ALA A 14 -19.11 -8.00 2.39
N LEU A 15 -18.41 -9.14 2.31
CA LEU A 15 -17.16 -9.30 1.57
C LEU A 15 -17.51 -9.92 0.22
N ASP A 16 -17.37 -9.15 -0.86
CA ASP A 16 -17.79 -9.57 -2.19
C ASP A 16 -16.71 -10.35 -2.93
N GLU A 17 -15.58 -9.71 -3.17
CA GLU A 17 -14.49 -10.31 -3.92
C GLU A 17 -13.13 -9.82 -3.42
N CYS A 18 -12.09 -10.56 -3.79
CA CYS A 18 -10.72 -10.13 -3.58
C CYS A 18 -9.92 -10.27 -4.88
N VAL A 19 -8.97 -9.39 -5.03
CA VAL A 19 -7.93 -9.45 -6.05
C VAL A 19 -6.59 -9.17 -5.38
N GLY A 20 -5.57 -9.89 -5.78
CA GLY A 20 -4.26 -9.75 -5.15
C GLY A 20 -3.12 -10.21 -6.05
N ASP A 21 -1.93 -9.89 -5.59
CA ASP A 21 -0.65 -10.40 -6.07
C ASP A 21 0.20 -10.90 -4.90
N ASP A 22 1.47 -11.14 -5.12
CA ASP A 22 2.36 -11.61 -4.06
C ASP A 22 2.69 -10.51 -3.02
N ASN A 23 2.35 -9.25 -3.29
CA ASN A 23 2.71 -8.10 -2.46
C ASN A 23 1.51 -7.30 -1.95
N SER A 24 0.35 -7.44 -2.59
CA SER A 24 -0.83 -6.61 -2.29
C SER A 24 -2.13 -7.41 -2.40
N LEU A 25 -3.12 -7.01 -1.60
CA LEU A 25 -4.47 -7.57 -1.64
C LEU A 25 -5.48 -6.43 -1.57
N TYR A 26 -6.51 -6.51 -2.41
CA TYR A 26 -7.69 -5.67 -2.35
C TYR A 26 -8.89 -6.55 -2.04
N VAL A 27 -9.69 -6.16 -1.05
CA VAL A 27 -10.95 -6.80 -0.73
C VAL A 27 -12.07 -5.79 -0.87
N CYS A 28 -13.06 -6.09 -1.70
CA CYS A 28 -14.26 -5.29 -1.85
C CYS A 28 -15.21 -5.58 -0.69
N VAL A 29 -15.64 -4.51 -0.01
CA VAL A 29 -16.54 -4.58 1.16
C VAL A 29 -17.70 -3.64 0.95
N ASP A 30 -18.91 -4.19 1.05
CA ASP A 30 -20.14 -3.43 1.10
C ASP A 30 -20.63 -3.30 2.53
N ILE A 31 -20.99 -2.10 2.94
CA ILE A 31 -21.61 -1.81 4.23
C ILE A 31 -22.99 -1.22 3.97
N THR A 32 -24.01 -1.86 4.54
CA THR A 32 -25.40 -1.40 4.48
C THR A 32 -25.87 -1.06 5.89
N ALA A 33 -26.26 0.18 6.11
CA ALA A 33 -26.86 0.65 7.35
C ALA A 33 -28.33 0.24 7.47
N PRO A 34 -28.98 0.35 8.65
CA PRO A 34 -30.40 0.11 8.80
C PRO A 34 -31.26 0.95 7.85
N GLU A 35 -32.41 0.41 7.42
CA GLU A 35 -33.36 1.10 6.55
C GLU A 35 -33.74 2.47 7.12
N GLY A 36 -33.72 3.51 6.28
CA GLY A 36 -33.99 4.89 6.67
C GLY A 36 -32.80 5.64 7.26
N THR A 37 -31.64 5.00 7.37
CA THR A 37 -30.37 5.66 7.72
C THR A 37 -29.74 6.20 6.44
N ILE A 38 -29.42 7.49 6.40
CA ILE A 38 -28.56 8.05 5.34
C ILE A 38 -27.12 7.81 5.77
N PHE A 39 -26.45 6.94 5.05
CA PHE A 39 -25.05 6.60 5.30
C PHE A 39 -24.14 7.40 4.33
N ALA A 40 -24.16 8.71 4.47
CA ALA A 40 -23.42 9.63 3.63
C ALA A 40 -22.23 10.22 4.39
N SER A 41 -21.12 10.41 3.69
CA SER A 41 -20.02 11.24 4.20
C SER A 41 -20.49 12.68 4.31
N ARG A 42 -20.22 13.32 5.47
CA ARG A 42 -20.54 14.73 5.69
C ARG A 42 -19.31 15.58 5.34
N GLU A 43 -19.52 16.77 4.84
CA GLU A 43 -18.42 17.69 4.49
C GLU A 43 -17.52 18.05 5.69
N ASP A 44 -18.07 17.97 6.91
CA ASP A 44 -17.41 18.33 8.16
C ASP A 44 -16.94 17.12 8.99
N ARG A 45 -17.18 15.91 8.54
CA ARG A 45 -16.87 14.68 9.27
C ARG A 45 -16.36 13.57 8.35
N ASP A 46 -15.28 12.95 8.79
CA ASP A 46 -14.70 11.79 8.11
C ASP A 46 -15.31 10.50 8.67
N LEU A 47 -15.77 9.63 7.77
CA LEU A 47 -16.17 8.27 8.14
C LEU A 47 -14.91 7.44 8.37
N HIS A 48 -14.79 6.93 9.58
CA HIS A 48 -13.69 6.07 9.96
C HIS A 48 -14.18 4.66 10.27
N ILE A 49 -13.64 3.69 9.56
CA ILE A 49 -13.95 2.28 9.74
C ILE A 49 -12.65 1.56 10.02
N MET A 50 -12.55 0.94 11.18
CA MET A 50 -11.39 0.11 11.49
C MET A 50 -11.53 -1.24 10.79
N TYR A 51 -10.40 -1.78 10.32
CA TYR A 51 -10.39 -3.05 9.63
C TYR A 51 -8.99 -3.67 9.66
N TYR A 52 -8.96 -5.00 9.60
CA TYR A 52 -7.73 -5.78 9.62
C TYR A 52 -7.87 -6.99 8.71
N ILE A 53 -6.77 -7.37 8.05
CA ILE A 53 -6.60 -8.68 7.44
C ILE A 53 -5.43 -9.36 8.12
N GLY A 54 -5.70 -10.40 8.89
CA GLY A 54 -4.70 -11.00 9.76
C GLY A 54 -4.26 -10.02 10.86
N SER A 55 -2.97 -9.73 10.95
CA SER A 55 -2.37 -8.80 11.92
C SER A 55 -1.99 -7.44 11.32
N MET A 56 -2.33 -7.19 10.06
CA MET A 56 -1.87 -6.01 9.35
C MET A 56 -2.91 -4.90 9.31
N GLY A 57 -2.49 -3.70 9.69
CA GLY A 57 -3.24 -2.46 9.47
C GLY A 57 -3.19 -2.06 7.99
N MET A 58 -4.11 -1.20 7.55
CA MET A 58 -4.44 -1.11 6.14
C MET A 58 -4.93 0.26 5.74
N ASN A 59 -5.09 0.47 4.45
CA ASN A 59 -5.73 1.65 3.89
C ASN A 59 -7.16 1.29 3.44
N LEU A 60 -8.13 2.12 3.82
CA LEU A 60 -9.52 2.04 3.39
C LEU A 60 -9.75 3.07 2.30
N GLN A 61 -10.36 2.64 1.21
CA GLN A 61 -10.77 3.56 0.19
C GLN A 61 -12.26 3.39 -0.11
N GLU A 62 -13.00 4.47 0.03
CA GLU A 62 -14.38 4.55 -0.40
C GLU A 62 -14.45 4.48 -1.94
N ILE A 63 -15.32 3.64 -2.48
CA ILE A 63 -15.68 3.63 -3.89
C ILE A 63 -16.70 4.75 -4.10
N PRO A 64 -16.54 5.62 -5.14
CA PRO A 64 -17.52 6.65 -5.42
C PRO A 64 -18.92 6.06 -5.53
N ASP A 65 -19.83 6.62 -4.76
CA ASP A 65 -21.20 6.18 -4.67
C ASP A 65 -22.05 6.90 -5.73
N GLU A 66 -22.84 6.13 -6.49
CA GLU A 66 -23.75 6.66 -7.50
C GLU A 66 -25.03 7.28 -6.86
N ASP A 67 -25.42 6.81 -5.67
CA ASP A 67 -26.54 7.34 -4.89
C ASP A 67 -26.15 7.62 -3.43
N PRO A 68 -25.50 8.75 -3.15
CA PRO A 68 -25.03 9.09 -1.80
C PRO A 68 -26.16 9.32 -0.79
N THR A 69 -27.42 9.17 -1.21
CA THR A 69 -28.61 9.35 -0.32
C THR A 69 -29.14 8.03 0.20
N ASP A 70 -28.62 6.92 -0.28
CA ASP A 70 -29.03 5.60 0.21
C ASP A 70 -28.30 5.21 1.51
N ASN A 71 -28.58 4.01 1.99
CA ASN A 71 -27.98 3.49 3.23
C ASN A 71 -26.81 2.53 2.98
N ARG A 72 -26.20 2.55 1.78
CA ARG A 72 -25.12 1.64 1.39
C ARG A 72 -23.86 2.42 0.98
N LYS A 73 -22.70 1.86 1.33
CA LYS A 73 -21.39 2.31 0.83
C LYS A 73 -20.50 1.12 0.52
N SER A 74 -19.69 1.28 -0.51
CA SER A 74 -18.72 0.29 -0.92
C SER A 74 -17.31 0.80 -0.69
N PHE A 75 -16.45 -0.10 -0.24
CA PHE A 75 -15.05 0.20 0.08
C PHE A 75 -14.12 -0.83 -0.52
N ILE A 76 -12.88 -0.43 -0.73
CA ILE A 76 -11.77 -1.35 -0.99
C ILE A 76 -10.86 -1.32 0.22
N LEU A 77 -10.76 -2.46 0.89
CA LEU A 77 -9.70 -2.70 1.87
C LEU A 77 -8.42 -3.02 1.10
N GLN A 78 -7.36 -2.27 1.37
CA GLN A 78 -6.07 -2.44 0.71
C GLN A 78 -5.05 -2.91 1.73
N SER A 79 -4.41 -4.04 1.46
CA SER A 79 -3.26 -4.54 2.22
C SER A 79 -2.03 -4.60 1.35
N SER A 80 -0.89 -4.35 1.96
CA SER A 80 0.41 -4.70 1.38
C SER A 80 1.25 -5.39 2.43
N TRP A 81 2.05 -6.38 2.01
CA TRP A 81 2.93 -7.13 2.89
C TRP A 81 4.27 -7.39 2.19
N GLN A 82 5.26 -7.71 2.99
CA GLN A 82 6.63 -7.84 2.49
C GLN A 82 7.23 -9.25 2.65
N ALA A 83 6.49 -10.18 3.28
CA ALA A 83 7.07 -11.47 3.64
C ALA A 83 6.57 -12.62 2.76
N GLU A 84 5.30 -13.00 2.89
CA GLU A 84 4.76 -14.15 2.18
C GLU A 84 3.44 -13.79 1.51
N SER A 85 3.24 -14.27 0.28
CA SER A 85 1.95 -14.09 -0.43
C SER A 85 0.80 -14.69 0.36
N LEU A 86 -0.29 -13.93 0.46
CA LEU A 86 -1.54 -14.44 1.08
C LEU A 86 -2.36 -15.32 0.12
N ARG A 87 -1.92 -15.48 -1.12
CA ARG A 87 -2.64 -16.29 -2.12
C ARG A 87 -2.80 -17.72 -1.67
N GLY A 88 -4.04 -18.21 -1.72
CA GLY A 88 -4.40 -19.57 -1.31
C GLY A 88 -4.41 -19.79 0.21
N GLN A 89 -4.05 -18.78 1.00
CA GLN A 89 -4.14 -18.85 2.45
C GLN A 89 -5.56 -18.53 2.93
N ALA A 90 -5.85 -18.93 4.17
CA ALA A 90 -7.01 -18.46 4.89
C ALA A 90 -6.62 -17.33 5.82
N ALA A 91 -7.40 -16.24 5.82
CA ALA A 91 -7.18 -15.11 6.69
C ALA A 91 -8.43 -14.77 7.50
N THR A 92 -8.25 -14.15 8.65
CA THR A 92 -9.34 -13.50 9.38
C THR A 92 -9.42 -12.05 8.90
N ILE A 93 -10.61 -11.64 8.44
CA ILE A 93 -10.90 -10.27 8.07
C ILE A 93 -11.83 -9.67 9.12
N LYS A 94 -11.46 -8.52 9.65
CA LYS A 94 -12.24 -7.78 10.64
C LYS A 94 -12.62 -6.43 10.07
N VAL A 95 -13.86 -6.01 10.32
CA VAL A 95 -14.40 -4.72 9.88
C VAL A 95 -15.18 -4.11 11.04
N GLY A 96 -14.97 -2.84 11.33
CA GLY A 96 -15.56 -2.11 12.44
C GLY A 96 -14.61 -1.91 13.62
N PRO A 97 -14.96 -1.05 14.58
CA PRO A 97 -16.18 -0.23 14.65
C PRO A 97 -16.30 0.80 13.52
N ILE A 98 -17.50 1.36 13.36
CA ILE A 98 -17.80 2.44 12.42
C ILE A 98 -17.98 3.72 13.22
N GLU A 99 -17.14 4.72 12.96
CA GLU A 99 -17.10 5.98 13.69
C GLU A 99 -17.14 7.17 12.73
N GLU A 100 -17.68 8.31 13.17
CA GLU A 100 -17.45 9.61 12.54
C GLU A 100 -16.38 10.36 13.32
N HIS A 101 -15.42 10.95 12.63
CA HIS A 101 -14.34 11.73 13.19
C HIS A 101 -14.39 13.16 12.64
N TRP A 102 -14.16 14.17 13.49
CA TRP A 102 -14.10 15.57 13.05
C TRP A 102 -13.25 16.44 14.00
N TRP A 103 -12.85 17.57 13.46
CA TRP A 103 -12.16 18.59 14.22
C TRP A 103 -13.05 19.83 14.37
N THR A 104 -13.19 20.35 15.59
CA THR A 104 -13.74 21.69 15.79
C THR A 104 -12.61 22.69 15.69
N ASP A 105 -12.86 23.77 14.90
CA ASP A 105 -11.89 24.86 14.71
C ASP A 105 -10.50 24.42 14.23
N ALA A 106 -10.45 23.47 13.28
CA ALA A 106 -9.25 22.81 12.77
C ALA A 106 -8.07 23.72 12.37
N LEU A 107 -8.29 25.04 12.27
CA LEU A 107 -7.26 26.03 11.91
C LEU A 107 -6.84 26.92 13.10
N THR A 108 -7.24 26.62 14.32
CA THR A 108 -6.95 27.43 15.51
C THR A 108 -6.13 26.66 16.55
N GLU A 109 -5.44 27.38 17.42
CA GLU A 109 -4.72 26.79 18.58
C GLU A 109 -5.64 26.04 19.57
N GLY A 110 -6.94 26.05 19.38
CA GLY A 110 -7.95 25.39 20.20
C GLY A 110 -8.61 24.19 19.55
N ALA A 111 -8.07 23.69 18.42
CA ALA A 111 -8.63 22.56 17.70
C ALA A 111 -8.82 21.34 18.63
N GLN A 112 -10.05 20.82 18.66
CA GLN A 112 -10.38 19.61 19.41
C GLN A 112 -10.79 18.50 18.44
N TYR A 113 -10.19 17.34 18.61
CA TYR A 113 -10.57 16.13 17.90
C TYR A 113 -11.75 15.45 18.58
N HIS A 114 -12.74 15.10 17.79
CA HIS A 114 -13.96 14.42 18.24
C HIS A 114 -14.13 13.13 17.47
N LYS A 115 -14.74 12.15 18.14
CA LYS A 115 -15.20 10.92 17.51
C LYS A 115 -16.55 10.50 18.09
N GLU A 116 -17.40 9.96 17.27
CA GLU A 116 -18.72 9.45 17.62
C GLU A 116 -18.92 8.08 16.97
N ALA A 117 -19.18 7.06 17.75
CA ALA A 117 -19.48 5.73 17.22
C ALA A 117 -20.87 5.74 16.59
N LEU A 118 -20.96 5.42 15.30
CA LEU A 118 -22.21 5.08 14.63
C LEU A 118 -22.61 3.65 14.97
N LEU A 119 -21.61 2.78 15.10
CA LEU A 119 -21.78 1.41 15.57
C LEU A 119 -20.49 0.93 16.23
N ASP A 120 -20.57 0.57 17.50
CA ASP A 120 -19.46 -0.01 18.28
C ASP A 120 -19.54 -1.55 18.21
N TYR A 121 -19.23 -2.09 17.02
CA TYR A 121 -19.24 -3.52 16.77
C TYR A 121 -18.17 -3.89 15.73
N GLU A 122 -17.50 -5.03 15.92
CA GLU A 122 -16.51 -5.59 15.00
C GLU A 122 -17.08 -6.88 14.37
N TRP A 123 -17.25 -6.89 13.05
CA TRP A 123 -17.56 -8.10 12.31
C TRP A 123 -16.27 -8.89 12.10
N VAL A 124 -16.28 -10.17 12.43
CA VAL A 124 -15.16 -11.07 12.29
C VAL A 124 -15.49 -12.16 11.29
N PHE A 125 -14.82 -12.16 10.17
CA PHE A 125 -14.91 -13.19 9.13
C PHE A 125 -13.70 -14.11 9.26
N GLU A 126 -13.90 -15.25 9.92
CA GLU A 126 -12.83 -16.26 10.08
C GLU A 126 -12.73 -17.12 8.83
N ASP A 127 -11.53 -17.68 8.60
CA ASP A 127 -11.23 -18.65 7.53
C ASP A 127 -11.67 -18.17 6.13
N VAL A 128 -11.47 -16.88 5.84
CA VAL A 128 -11.70 -16.32 4.51
C VAL A 128 -10.59 -16.81 3.57
N LYS A 129 -10.95 -17.65 2.61
CA LYS A 129 -9.99 -18.13 1.61
C LYS A 129 -9.67 -17.01 0.60
N LEU A 130 -8.42 -16.65 0.54
CA LEU A 130 -7.89 -15.65 -0.38
C LEU A 130 -7.43 -16.34 -1.67
N ASP A 131 -8.40 -16.89 -2.42
CA ASP A 131 -8.14 -17.63 -3.65
C ASP A 131 -8.30 -16.70 -4.87
N PHE A 132 -7.21 -16.09 -5.28
CA PHE A 132 -7.12 -15.26 -6.48
C PHE A 132 -6.05 -15.81 -7.43
N PRO A 133 -6.27 -15.69 -8.77
CA PRO A 133 -5.33 -16.23 -9.76
C PRO A 133 -3.98 -15.49 -9.72
N ASP A 134 -2.91 -16.21 -10.00
CA ASP A 134 -1.62 -15.58 -10.29
C ASP A 134 -1.62 -15.03 -11.70
N GLN A 135 -1.68 -13.72 -11.82
CA GLN A 135 -1.63 -13.00 -13.08
C GLN A 135 -0.33 -12.20 -13.24
N THR A 136 0.63 -12.39 -12.32
CA THR A 136 1.87 -11.62 -12.31
C THR A 136 2.82 -12.09 -13.43
N VAL A 137 3.26 -11.16 -14.25
CA VAL A 137 4.35 -11.37 -15.19
C VAL A 137 5.67 -11.05 -14.49
N ARG A 138 6.59 -12.02 -14.44
CA ARG A 138 7.86 -11.93 -13.71
C ARG A 138 9.03 -12.07 -14.67
N LEU A 139 9.92 -11.09 -14.67
CA LEU A 139 11.04 -10.99 -15.60
C LEU A 139 12.36 -10.70 -14.85
N THR A 140 13.47 -11.09 -15.48
CA THR A 140 14.84 -10.73 -15.08
C THR A 140 15.51 -9.95 -16.21
N PRO A 141 15.17 -8.67 -16.40
CA PRO A 141 15.55 -7.92 -17.59
C PRO A 141 17.05 -7.64 -17.71
N ASN A 142 17.76 -7.46 -16.59
CA ASN A 142 19.17 -7.09 -16.52
C ASN A 142 19.49 -5.83 -17.37
N VAL A 143 18.68 -4.79 -17.21
CA VAL A 143 18.76 -3.53 -17.96
C VAL A 143 19.32 -2.45 -17.07
N GLU A 144 20.32 -1.71 -17.55
CA GLU A 144 20.84 -0.52 -16.86
C GLU A 144 19.87 0.66 -17.01
N VAL A 145 19.59 1.34 -15.89
CA VAL A 145 18.76 2.54 -15.84
C VAL A 145 19.49 3.65 -15.06
N PRO A 146 19.29 4.93 -15.43
CA PRO A 146 19.80 6.03 -14.64
C PRO A 146 18.97 6.19 -13.36
N TRP A 147 19.64 6.34 -12.22
CA TRP A 147 18.96 6.64 -10.96
C TRP A 147 19.88 7.40 -10.02
N ILE A 148 19.32 8.38 -9.26
CA ILE A 148 20.09 9.28 -8.37
C ILE A 148 21.23 9.96 -9.14
N ASP A 149 22.47 9.65 -8.80
CA ASP A 149 23.70 10.25 -9.33
C ASP A 149 24.51 9.29 -10.23
N GLY A 150 23.91 8.18 -10.67
CA GLY A 150 24.59 7.15 -11.45
C GLY A 150 23.67 6.25 -12.23
N THR A 151 24.09 5.02 -12.42
CA THR A 151 23.31 3.95 -13.03
C THR A 151 23.13 2.78 -12.08
N THR A 152 22.04 2.05 -12.26
CA THR A 152 21.76 0.81 -11.55
C THR A 152 21.16 -0.20 -12.53
N THR A 153 21.18 -1.47 -12.19
CA THR A 153 20.64 -2.54 -13.04
C THR A 153 19.31 -3.03 -12.49
N VAL A 154 18.28 -3.05 -13.34
CA VAL A 154 17.00 -3.71 -13.01
C VAL A 154 17.20 -5.21 -13.14
N THR A 155 17.26 -5.92 -12.02
CA THR A 155 17.50 -7.37 -11.98
C THR A 155 16.23 -8.18 -11.89
N ARG A 156 15.14 -7.58 -11.34
CA ARG A 156 13.81 -8.17 -11.27
C ARG A 156 12.75 -7.15 -11.62
N LEU A 157 11.77 -7.55 -12.40
CA LEU A 157 10.57 -6.80 -12.72
C LEU A 157 9.36 -7.71 -12.58
N GLU A 158 8.40 -7.31 -11.75
CA GLU A 158 7.10 -7.97 -11.69
C GLU A 158 6.00 -6.98 -12.03
N VAL A 159 5.11 -7.40 -12.90
CA VAL A 159 3.93 -6.65 -13.31
C VAL A 159 2.71 -7.45 -12.94
N SER A 160 1.94 -6.95 -11.99
CA SER A 160 0.73 -7.57 -11.47
C SER A 160 -0.51 -6.75 -11.82
N PRO A 161 -1.72 -7.24 -11.54
CA PRO A 161 -2.92 -6.41 -11.67
C PRO A 161 -2.95 -5.17 -10.78
N LEU A 162 -2.19 -5.14 -9.67
CA LEU A 162 -2.25 -4.10 -8.64
C LEU A 162 -1.02 -3.21 -8.61
N SER A 163 0.14 -3.75 -9.01
CA SER A 163 1.42 -3.12 -8.71
C SER A 163 2.51 -3.47 -9.72
N ILE A 164 3.58 -2.67 -9.68
CA ILE A 164 4.86 -2.99 -10.30
C ILE A 164 5.88 -3.14 -9.16
N LEU A 165 6.58 -4.28 -9.13
CA LEU A 165 7.76 -4.48 -8.29
C LEU A 165 9.01 -4.41 -9.16
N VAL A 166 10.01 -3.66 -8.70
CA VAL A 166 11.35 -3.64 -9.29
C VAL A 166 12.39 -3.92 -8.22
N GLU A 167 13.41 -4.71 -8.58
CA GLU A 167 14.65 -4.84 -7.84
C GLU A 167 15.78 -4.24 -8.67
N LEU A 168 16.57 -3.40 -8.02
CA LEU A 168 17.69 -2.69 -8.59
C LEU A 168 18.97 -3.13 -7.89
N GLU A 169 20.05 -3.34 -8.61
CA GLU A 169 21.35 -3.71 -8.06
C GLU A 169 22.48 -2.82 -8.53
N GLY A 170 23.49 -2.64 -7.65
CA GLY A 170 24.73 -1.91 -7.96
C GLY A 170 24.54 -0.39 -8.02
N GLY A 171 25.58 0.29 -8.51
CA GLY A 171 25.56 1.72 -8.79
C GLY A 171 24.94 2.59 -7.69
N SER A 172 23.88 3.29 -8.03
CA SER A 172 23.17 4.24 -7.14
C SER A 172 22.51 3.58 -5.91
N CYS A 173 22.32 2.26 -5.91
CA CYS A 173 21.78 1.57 -4.72
C CYS A 173 22.72 1.70 -3.51
N ALA A 174 24.05 1.80 -3.74
CA ALA A 174 25.01 2.02 -2.67
C ALA A 174 24.86 3.42 -2.05
N THR A 175 24.61 4.44 -2.87
CA THR A 175 24.36 5.80 -2.41
C THR A 175 23.07 5.86 -1.59
N TYR A 176 21.98 5.26 -2.09
CA TYR A 176 20.72 5.18 -1.38
C TYR A 176 20.87 4.50 -0.01
N ARG A 177 21.50 3.32 0.01
CA ARG A 177 21.74 2.55 1.24
C ARG A 177 22.56 3.35 2.26
N THR A 178 23.58 4.09 1.82
CA THR A 178 24.40 4.91 2.71
C THR A 178 23.60 6.02 3.38
N ILE A 179 22.66 6.63 2.66
CA ILE A 179 21.82 7.71 3.18
C ILE A 179 20.73 7.15 4.11
N VAL A 180 20.04 6.07 3.70
CA VAL A 180 18.96 5.46 4.48
C VAL A 180 19.47 4.84 5.79
N ASN A 181 20.65 4.20 5.76
CA ASN A 181 21.27 3.63 6.96
C ASN A 181 22.04 4.68 7.80
N GLY A 182 22.09 5.94 7.34
CA GLY A 182 22.60 7.05 8.15
C GLY A 182 21.67 7.33 9.33
N ASP A 183 22.25 7.81 10.43
CA ASP A 183 21.44 8.17 11.59
C ASP A 183 20.57 9.40 11.23
N PRO A 184 19.23 9.28 11.23
CA PRO A 184 18.33 10.39 10.93
C PRO A 184 18.41 11.53 11.96
N TYR A 185 19.08 11.30 13.10
CA TYR A 185 19.30 12.27 14.17
C TYR A 185 20.66 12.97 14.09
N ASP A 186 21.55 12.56 13.19
CA ASP A 186 22.86 13.19 12.97
C ASP A 186 22.79 14.51 12.17
N TYR A 187 21.60 14.97 11.83
CA TYR A 187 21.36 16.21 11.11
C TYR A 187 21.05 17.36 12.07
N ASP A 188 21.56 18.57 11.76
CA ASP A 188 21.42 19.78 12.59
C ASP A 188 19.97 20.19 12.87
N ASP A 189 19.02 19.76 12.01
CA ASP A 189 17.60 20.04 12.13
C ASP A 189 16.80 18.92 12.82
N ALA A 190 17.46 17.88 13.30
CA ALA A 190 16.81 16.84 14.09
C ALA A 190 16.38 17.41 15.45
N VAL A 191 15.07 17.41 15.68
CA VAL A 191 14.55 17.80 16.97
C VAL A 191 14.62 16.60 17.90
N GLN A 192 15.55 16.62 18.82
CA GLN A 192 15.60 15.68 19.95
C GLN A 192 14.57 16.10 21.00
N ASP A 193 13.32 16.20 20.64
CA ASP A 193 12.26 16.26 21.62
C ASP A 193 12.16 14.90 22.29
N GLN A 194 12.87 14.77 23.39
CA GLN A 194 12.82 13.58 24.22
C GLN A 194 11.48 13.54 24.99
N GLU A 195 10.43 13.19 24.30
CA GLU A 195 9.24 12.70 24.98
C GLU A 195 9.51 11.24 25.38
N THR A 196 9.92 11.07 26.61
CA THR A 196 10.20 9.76 27.17
C THR A 196 8.88 9.21 27.71
N LEU A 197 8.32 8.22 27.03
CA LEU A 197 7.15 7.49 27.53
C LEU A 197 7.61 6.24 28.27
N GLU A 198 7.20 6.12 29.53
CA GLU A 198 7.40 4.93 30.35
C GLU A 198 6.16 4.03 30.21
N PHE A 199 6.37 2.83 29.68
CA PHE A 199 5.31 1.82 29.53
C PHE A 199 5.34 0.84 30.70
N ASP A 200 4.19 0.23 31.00
CA ASP A 200 4.07 -0.82 32.01
C ASP A 200 5.10 -1.94 31.73
N GLY A 201 5.95 -2.21 32.71
CA GLY A 201 7.07 -3.18 32.61
C GLY A 201 8.45 -2.52 32.56
N GLY A 202 8.55 -1.21 32.73
CA GLY A 202 9.83 -0.48 32.82
C GLY A 202 10.50 -0.26 31.46
N ILE A 203 9.77 -0.38 30.37
CA ILE A 203 10.25 -0.06 29.03
C ILE A 203 10.16 1.45 28.85
N VAL A 204 11.31 2.10 28.71
CA VAL A 204 11.41 3.53 28.41
C VAL A 204 11.67 3.69 26.93
N MET A 205 10.74 4.26 26.19
CA MET A 205 10.94 4.61 24.79
C MET A 205 11.10 6.11 24.64
N THR A 206 12.20 6.52 24.05
CA THR A 206 12.46 7.92 23.71
C THR A 206 12.07 8.11 22.26
N PHE A 207 11.11 8.99 22.01
CA PHE A 207 10.70 9.35 20.66
C PHE A 207 11.42 10.65 20.26
N GLY A 208 12.14 10.59 19.17
CA GLY A 208 12.70 11.77 18.53
C GLY A 208 11.97 12.01 17.20
N THR A 209 11.90 13.26 16.77
CA THR A 209 11.45 13.56 15.40
C THR A 209 12.66 13.46 14.47
N PRO A 210 12.67 12.51 13.51
CA PRO A 210 13.75 12.40 12.54
C PRO A 210 13.96 13.73 11.81
N SER A 211 15.20 14.02 11.45
CA SER A 211 15.53 15.21 10.67
C SER A 211 14.66 15.32 9.42
N LYS A 212 14.05 16.48 9.23
CA LYS A 212 13.32 16.78 8.01
C LYS A 212 14.24 16.73 6.79
N THR A 213 15.48 17.21 6.92
CA THR A 213 16.50 17.17 5.85
C THR A 213 16.80 15.75 5.44
N TRP A 214 16.90 14.80 6.39
CA TRP A 214 17.09 13.38 6.07
C TRP A 214 15.85 12.80 5.37
N GLN A 215 14.66 13.06 5.91
CA GLN A 215 13.40 12.61 5.31
C GLN A 215 13.23 13.14 3.88
N ASP A 216 13.49 14.44 3.67
CA ASP A 216 13.38 15.07 2.35
C ASP A 216 14.37 14.45 1.36
N LYS A 217 15.60 14.11 1.78
CA LYS A 217 16.59 13.43 0.93
C LYS A 217 16.14 12.01 0.54
N VAL A 218 15.71 11.22 1.51
CA VAL A 218 15.19 9.87 1.24
C VAL A 218 14.01 9.95 0.28
N TRP A 219 13.06 10.84 0.57
CA TRP A 219 11.88 11.06 -0.27
C TRP A 219 12.23 11.46 -1.70
N GLU A 220 13.13 12.43 -1.89
CA GLU A 220 13.55 12.87 -3.22
C GLU A 220 14.23 11.74 -4.02
N MET A 221 15.03 10.91 -3.35
CA MET A 221 15.64 9.75 -4.01
C MET A 221 14.59 8.70 -4.43
N GLU A 222 13.65 8.37 -3.54
CA GLU A 222 12.58 7.41 -3.86
C GLU A 222 11.66 7.95 -4.94
N LYS A 223 11.33 9.23 -4.89
CA LYS A 223 10.51 9.90 -5.89
C LYS A 223 11.20 9.98 -7.26
N SER A 224 12.55 10.09 -7.27
CA SER A 224 13.32 10.12 -8.52
C SER A 224 13.30 8.78 -9.27
N LEU A 225 12.90 7.69 -8.62
CA LEU A 225 12.63 6.43 -9.29
C LEU A 225 11.27 6.52 -10.00
N GLU A 226 11.26 7.09 -11.19
CA GLU A 226 10.06 7.12 -12.03
C GLU A 226 9.69 5.71 -12.50
N LEU A 227 8.45 5.31 -12.25
CA LEU A 227 7.95 3.98 -12.56
C LEU A 227 6.53 4.06 -13.14
N GLY A 228 6.30 3.38 -14.25
CA GLY A 228 4.98 3.32 -14.87
C GLY A 228 4.89 2.23 -15.91
N ALA A 229 3.67 1.84 -16.25
CA ALA A 229 3.37 0.91 -17.33
C ALA A 229 2.82 1.65 -18.56
N VAL A 230 3.12 1.14 -19.73
CA VAL A 230 2.49 1.55 -20.98
C VAL A 230 1.75 0.34 -21.54
N LEU A 231 0.47 0.50 -21.80
CA LEU A 231 -0.38 -0.56 -22.34
C LEU A 231 -0.21 -0.66 -23.86
N LYS A 232 -0.60 -1.79 -24.45
CA LYS A 232 -0.53 -2.05 -25.90
C LYS A 232 -1.33 -1.05 -26.76
N ASP A 233 -2.30 -0.36 -26.15
CA ASP A 233 -3.05 0.71 -26.79
C ASP A 233 -2.39 2.10 -26.66
N GLY A 234 -1.24 2.18 -25.99
CA GLY A 234 -0.50 3.40 -25.74
C GLY A 234 -0.92 4.16 -24.47
N THR A 235 -1.90 3.66 -23.73
CA THR A 235 -2.28 4.24 -22.43
C THR A 235 -1.14 4.15 -21.43
N ARG A 236 -0.82 5.25 -20.77
CA ARG A 236 0.18 5.29 -19.69
C ARG A 236 -0.49 5.19 -18.34
N VAL A 237 0.05 4.33 -17.48
CA VAL A 237 -0.40 4.12 -16.10
C VAL A 237 0.79 4.33 -15.18
N GLU A 238 0.71 5.35 -14.36
CA GLU A 238 1.76 5.66 -13.37
C GLU A 238 1.69 4.68 -12.20
N ALA A 239 2.85 4.26 -11.71
CA ALA A 239 3.00 3.55 -10.46
C ALA A 239 3.56 4.51 -9.40
N VAL A 240 2.77 4.78 -8.37
CA VAL A 240 3.10 5.77 -7.35
C VAL A 240 3.64 5.10 -6.09
N ALA A 241 4.64 5.73 -5.48
CA ALA A 241 5.07 5.37 -4.15
C ALA A 241 3.88 5.54 -3.20
N ASN A 242 3.70 4.58 -2.29
CA ASN A 242 2.69 4.71 -1.26
C ASN A 242 3.13 5.81 -0.29
N VAL A 243 2.49 6.97 -0.34
CA VAL A 243 2.86 8.18 0.41
C VAL A 243 2.81 7.95 1.92
N GLU A 244 2.03 6.97 2.37
CA GLU A 244 1.82 6.69 3.79
C GLU A 244 2.77 5.65 4.38
N GLN A 245 3.55 4.94 3.55
CA GLN A 245 4.56 3.99 4.01
C GLN A 245 5.77 4.00 3.08
N PRO A 246 6.84 4.72 3.41
CA PRO A 246 8.12 4.65 2.70
C PRO A 246 8.83 3.29 2.87
N TRP A 247 8.17 2.31 3.49
CA TRP A 247 8.72 1.01 3.85
C TRP A 247 8.42 -0.07 2.79
N GLY A 248 8.70 0.23 1.53
CA GLY A 248 8.79 -0.79 0.48
C GLY A 248 10.18 -1.42 0.39
N THR A 249 11.06 -1.14 1.32
CA THR A 249 12.36 -1.79 1.39
C THR A 249 12.21 -3.13 2.10
N ARG A 250 12.54 -4.20 1.40
CA ARG A 250 12.71 -5.51 2.00
C ARG A 250 13.90 -5.43 2.95
N GLU A 251 13.66 -5.05 4.21
CA GLU A 251 14.67 -5.17 5.26
C GLU A 251 14.98 -6.65 5.48
N GLY A 252 16.26 -6.99 5.52
CA GLY A 252 16.69 -8.23 6.14
C GLY A 252 17.32 -9.27 5.25
N ILE A 253 17.87 -8.92 4.10
CA ILE A 253 18.91 -9.78 3.54
C ILE A 253 20.26 -9.14 3.90
N GLU A 254 20.82 -9.55 5.05
CA GLU A 254 22.24 -9.52 5.29
C GLU A 254 22.88 -10.49 4.30
N GLY A 255 23.21 -10.02 3.19
CA GLY A 255 23.86 -10.75 2.13
C GLY A 255 24.15 -9.76 1.04
N PRO A 256 24.34 -10.05 -0.13
CA PRO A 256 25.61 -10.16 -0.79
C PRO A 256 26.34 -8.80 -0.83
N GLU A 257 27.60 -8.86 -1.21
CA GLU A 257 28.52 -7.73 -1.38
C GLU A 257 27.98 -6.62 -2.33
N THR A 258 26.90 -6.90 -3.08
CA THR A 258 26.28 -5.96 -4.02
C THR A 258 25.06 -5.27 -3.37
N PRO A 259 25.05 -3.95 -3.22
CA PRO A 259 23.92 -3.20 -2.73
C PRO A 259 22.70 -3.37 -3.67
N PHE A 260 21.54 -3.61 -3.11
CA PHE A 260 20.29 -3.66 -3.87
C PHE A 260 19.21 -2.79 -3.24
N PHE A 261 18.21 -2.44 -4.04
CA PHE A 261 16.99 -1.75 -3.63
C PHE A 261 15.79 -2.42 -4.28
N ALA A 262 14.77 -2.71 -3.51
CA ALA A 262 13.53 -3.25 -4.03
C ALA A 262 12.35 -2.35 -3.64
N THR A 263 11.45 -2.09 -4.57
CA THR A 263 10.22 -1.34 -4.30
C THR A 263 9.06 -1.95 -5.06
N CYS A 264 7.91 -1.99 -4.38
CA CYS A 264 6.64 -2.36 -4.98
C CYS A 264 5.72 -1.13 -4.95
N ARG A 265 5.29 -0.67 -6.13
CA ARG A 265 4.46 0.52 -6.27
C ARG A 265 3.13 0.18 -6.90
N ARG A 266 2.06 0.66 -6.30
CA ARG A 266 0.70 0.48 -6.82
C ARG A 266 0.42 1.44 -7.98
N TYR A 267 -0.44 1.00 -8.91
CA TYR A 267 -0.89 1.87 -9.98
C TYR A 267 -1.71 3.04 -9.45
N SER A 268 -1.45 4.22 -10.01
CA SER A 268 -2.23 5.42 -9.72
C SER A 268 -3.64 5.29 -10.27
N ARG A 269 -4.64 5.52 -9.43
CA ARG A 269 -6.05 5.51 -9.84
C ARG A 269 -6.44 6.73 -10.65
N SER A 270 -5.75 7.84 -10.49
CA SER A 270 -5.98 9.03 -11.29
C SER A 270 -5.71 8.80 -12.77
N SER A 271 -4.81 7.89 -13.09
CA SER A 271 -4.43 7.55 -14.47
C SER A 271 -5.14 6.30 -15.02
N ASN A 272 -5.70 5.44 -14.16
CA ASN A 272 -6.24 4.13 -14.59
C ASN A 272 -7.70 3.89 -14.17
N GLY A 273 -8.44 4.94 -13.87
CA GLY A 273 -9.84 4.85 -13.47
C GLY A 273 -10.05 4.33 -12.05
N PRO A 274 -11.31 4.16 -11.63
CA PRO A 274 -11.67 3.93 -10.23
C PRO A 274 -11.16 2.60 -9.63
N SER A 275 -10.91 1.58 -10.44
CA SER A 275 -10.41 0.29 -9.95
C SER A 275 -8.91 0.30 -9.67
N GLY A 276 -8.13 1.12 -10.37
CA GLY A 276 -6.67 1.09 -10.32
C GLY A 276 -6.06 -0.25 -10.78
N LEU A 277 -6.84 -1.10 -11.46
CA LEU A 277 -6.39 -2.41 -11.92
C LEU A 277 -5.82 -2.34 -13.34
N VAL A 278 -4.76 -3.09 -13.59
CA VAL A 278 -4.12 -3.25 -14.89
C VAL A 278 -4.18 -4.73 -15.27
N ASP A 279 -4.52 -5.04 -16.50
CA ASP A 279 -4.33 -6.39 -17.03
C ASP A 279 -2.85 -6.53 -17.47
N PRO A 280 -2.04 -7.34 -16.78
CA PRO A 280 -0.62 -7.51 -17.14
C PRO A 280 -0.40 -8.00 -18.57
N ALA A 281 -1.38 -8.74 -19.14
CA ALA A 281 -1.32 -9.19 -20.51
C ALA A 281 -1.47 -8.04 -21.54
N GLN A 282 -1.98 -6.90 -21.12
CA GLN A 282 -2.12 -5.69 -21.92
C GLN A 282 -0.94 -4.72 -21.77
N VAL A 283 0.01 -4.99 -20.87
CA VAL A 283 1.22 -4.17 -20.73
C VAL A 283 2.16 -4.47 -21.88
N ASP A 284 2.61 -3.42 -22.57
CA ASP A 284 3.62 -3.48 -23.62
C ASP A 284 5.02 -3.39 -23.03
N HIS A 285 5.22 -2.38 -22.18
CA HIS A 285 6.48 -2.19 -21.48
C HIS A 285 6.27 -1.46 -20.13
N VAL A 286 7.27 -1.58 -19.26
CA VAL A 286 7.40 -0.77 -18.04
C VAL A 286 8.51 0.24 -18.27
N THR A 287 8.24 1.51 -18.01
CA THR A 287 9.25 2.57 -17.99
C THR A 287 9.85 2.68 -16.60
N VAL A 288 11.16 2.52 -16.48
CA VAL A 288 11.92 2.71 -15.23
C VAL A 288 12.92 3.83 -15.46
N CYS A 289 12.78 4.95 -14.78
CA CYS A 289 13.63 6.14 -14.95
C CYS A 289 13.86 6.53 -16.42
N GLY A 290 12.81 6.50 -17.23
CA GLY A 290 12.84 6.85 -18.65
C GLY A 290 13.38 5.76 -19.58
N VAL A 291 13.70 4.58 -19.08
CA VAL A 291 14.12 3.43 -19.88
C VAL A 291 12.96 2.43 -20.01
N ASP A 292 12.60 2.09 -21.23
CA ASP A 292 11.51 1.17 -21.53
C ASP A 292 11.99 -0.29 -21.48
N ILE A 293 11.37 -1.09 -20.62
CA ILE A 293 11.64 -2.52 -20.46
C ILE A 293 10.42 -3.30 -20.96
N PRO A 294 10.54 -4.03 -22.08
CA PRO A 294 9.43 -4.80 -22.65
C PRO A 294 8.88 -5.83 -21.67
N VAL A 295 7.55 -5.97 -21.65
CA VAL A 295 6.84 -6.98 -20.85
C VAL A 295 6.30 -8.06 -21.78
N ASP A 296 6.91 -9.23 -21.71
CA ASP A 296 6.48 -10.41 -22.47
C ASP A 296 5.88 -11.45 -21.50
N PRO A 297 4.55 -11.63 -21.49
CA PRO A 297 3.91 -12.63 -20.63
C PRO A 297 4.37 -14.07 -20.91
N ASP A 298 4.77 -14.37 -22.17
CA ASP A 298 5.24 -15.71 -22.56
C ASP A 298 6.65 -16.01 -22.02
N ALA A 299 7.43 -14.97 -21.68
CA ALA A 299 8.73 -15.07 -21.04
C ALA A 299 8.65 -15.04 -19.50
N SER A 300 7.45 -15.03 -18.92
CA SER A 300 7.26 -14.95 -17.48
C SER A 300 7.87 -16.15 -16.74
N LEU A 301 8.63 -15.85 -15.70
CA LEU A 301 9.24 -16.85 -14.83
C LEU A 301 8.26 -17.26 -13.71
N PRO A 302 8.36 -18.50 -13.18
CA PRO A 302 7.54 -18.93 -12.05
C PRO A 302 7.95 -18.18 -10.75
N ALA A 303 7.01 -17.99 -9.83
CA ALA A 303 7.26 -17.34 -8.55
C ALA A 303 8.43 -17.98 -7.78
N SER A 304 8.54 -19.31 -7.83
CA SER A 304 9.62 -20.06 -7.18
C SER A 304 11.04 -19.70 -7.67
N HIS A 305 11.15 -19.02 -8.81
CA HIS A 305 12.45 -18.52 -9.30
C HIS A 305 13.01 -17.40 -8.39
N PHE A 306 12.12 -16.69 -7.71
CA PHE A 306 12.44 -15.52 -6.87
C PHE A 306 12.35 -15.81 -5.37
N GLU A 307 12.04 -17.06 -4.99
CA GLU A 307 12.08 -17.45 -3.59
C GLU A 307 13.53 -17.46 -3.09
N VAL A 308 13.76 -16.76 -1.99
CA VAL A 308 15.08 -16.76 -1.31
C VAL A 308 15.27 -18.15 -0.68
N LYS A 309 16.31 -18.84 -1.08
CA LYS A 309 16.69 -20.15 -0.53
C LYS A 309 17.41 -19.99 0.78
#